data_0723858b5b878cb18a42488faff3392a
#
_entry.id   0723858b5b878cb18a42488faff3392a
#
_cell.length_a   1.000
_cell.length_b   1.000
_cell.length_c   1.000
_cell.angle_alpha   90.00
_cell.angle_beta   90.00
_cell.angle_gamma   90.00
#
_symmetry.space_group_name_H-M   'P 1'
#
loop_
_entity.id
_entity.type
_entity.pdbx_description
1 polymer ?
#
loop_
_entity_poly.entity_id
_entity_poly.type
_entity_poly.pdbx_seq_one_letter_code
_entity_poly.pdbx_strand_id
1 'polypeptide(L)'
;MSDALKHECGIAMVRLLKPLQYYKDKYGSAFYGLNKMYLLMEKQHNRGQDGAGLASIKFNVDPGTRYISRVRSNANQPIQDIFEQINGRLNALNEEFPEKIDDVQWQVNNAPYIGNLYLGHVRYGTFGKNSIESVHPFLRQSNWMHKSLIVAGNFN
;
A
#
# COMPACT_ATOMS: atom_id res chain seq x y z
N MET A 1 -34.95 6.84 -13.23
CA MET A 1 -34.17 7.90 -12.56
C MET A 1 -32.85 7.29 -12.18
N SER A 2 -31.76 7.68 -12.83
CA SER A 2 -30.43 7.24 -12.41
C SER A 2 -30.07 8.02 -11.13
N ASP A 3 -29.82 7.31 -10.04
CA ASP A 3 -29.26 7.93 -8.84
C ASP A 3 -28.01 8.71 -9.24
N ALA A 4 -27.95 9.97 -8.79
CA ALA A 4 -26.75 10.78 -8.99
C ALA A 4 -25.55 10.02 -8.40
N LEU A 5 -24.51 9.78 -9.22
CA LEU A 5 -23.25 9.18 -8.77
C LEU A 5 -22.70 10.04 -7.62
N LYS A 6 -22.90 9.58 -6.39
CA LYS A 6 -22.26 10.18 -5.24
C LYS A 6 -20.82 9.73 -5.25
N HIS A 7 -19.92 10.70 -5.31
CA HIS A 7 -18.49 10.42 -5.13
C HIS A 7 -18.27 10.01 -3.67
N GLU A 8 -17.63 8.87 -3.48
CA GLU A 8 -17.32 8.30 -2.16
C GLU A 8 -15.92 7.72 -2.19
N CYS A 9 -15.31 7.60 -1.00
CA CYS A 9 -14.00 6.97 -0.88
C CYS A 9 -14.01 5.54 -1.46
N GLY A 10 -12.88 5.12 -2.01
CA GLY A 10 -12.66 3.75 -2.46
C GLY A 10 -11.69 3.01 -1.54
N ILE A 11 -11.95 1.72 -1.32
CA ILE A 11 -11.08 0.83 -0.54
C ILE A 11 -10.69 -0.36 -1.41
N ALA A 12 -9.42 -0.72 -1.37
CA ALA A 12 -8.90 -1.92 -2.01
C ALA A 12 -8.10 -2.74 -0.99
N MET A 13 -8.26 -4.05 -1.04
CA MET A 13 -7.48 -4.96 -0.20
C MET A 13 -7.02 -6.17 -1.02
N VAL A 14 -5.77 -6.54 -0.87
CA VAL A 14 -5.19 -7.75 -1.47
C VAL A 14 -4.51 -8.56 -0.38
N ARG A 15 -4.91 -9.82 -0.23
CA ARG A 15 -4.22 -10.80 0.60
C ARG A 15 -3.62 -11.88 -0.28
N LEU A 16 -2.32 -12.11 -0.15
CA LEU A 16 -1.60 -13.18 -0.80
C LEU A 16 -1.63 -14.42 0.10
N LEU A 17 -2.14 -15.53 -0.43
CA LEU A 17 -2.35 -16.78 0.33
C LEU A 17 -1.18 -17.76 0.20
N LYS A 18 -0.26 -17.51 -0.71
CA LYS A 18 0.95 -18.30 -0.93
C LYS A 18 2.19 -17.55 -0.48
N PRO A 19 3.31 -18.22 -0.22
CA PRO A 19 4.59 -17.57 0.02
C PRO A 19 4.97 -16.63 -1.12
N LEU A 20 5.70 -15.56 -0.85
CA LEU A 20 6.09 -14.57 -1.86
C LEU A 20 6.96 -15.17 -2.96
N GLN A 21 7.76 -16.21 -2.64
CA GLN A 21 8.52 -16.96 -3.63
C GLN A 21 7.63 -17.55 -4.73
N TYR A 22 6.46 -18.10 -4.38
CA TYR A 22 5.50 -18.61 -5.36
C TYR A 22 5.10 -17.54 -6.40
N TYR A 23 4.89 -16.30 -5.96
CA TYR A 23 4.53 -15.20 -6.86
C TYR A 23 5.71 -14.76 -7.72
N LYS A 24 6.93 -14.77 -7.16
CA LYS A 24 8.16 -14.53 -7.93
C LYS A 24 8.31 -15.57 -9.03
N ASP A 25 8.18 -16.85 -8.71
CA ASP A 25 8.37 -17.95 -9.67
C ASP A 25 7.30 -17.95 -10.76
N LYS A 26 6.05 -17.72 -10.37
CA LYS A 26 4.92 -17.79 -11.30
C LYS A 26 4.69 -16.52 -12.12
N TYR A 27 4.92 -15.35 -11.53
CA TYR A 27 4.57 -14.05 -12.13
C TYR A 27 5.78 -13.12 -12.30
N GLY A 28 6.98 -13.58 -11.97
CA GLY A 28 8.22 -12.84 -12.16
C GLY A 28 8.53 -11.79 -11.08
N SER A 29 7.66 -11.63 -10.06
CA SER A 29 7.87 -10.59 -9.04
C SER A 29 7.33 -10.98 -7.67
N ALA A 30 8.14 -10.80 -6.63
CA ALA A 30 7.71 -10.89 -5.24
C ALA A 30 6.78 -9.72 -4.84
N PHE A 31 6.77 -8.64 -5.61
CA PHE A 31 5.88 -7.48 -5.46
C PHE A 31 4.53 -7.62 -6.18
N TYR A 32 4.14 -8.84 -6.53
CA TYR A 32 2.88 -9.12 -7.23
C TYR A 32 1.66 -8.47 -6.56
N GLY A 33 1.57 -8.53 -5.23
CA GLY A 33 0.47 -7.91 -4.49
C GLY A 33 0.46 -6.39 -4.61
N LEU A 34 1.63 -5.74 -4.58
CA LEU A 34 1.77 -4.30 -4.79
C LEU A 34 1.31 -3.89 -6.20
N ASN A 35 1.71 -4.65 -7.22
CA ASN A 35 1.29 -4.40 -8.60
C ASN A 35 -0.23 -4.55 -8.77
N LYS A 36 -0.85 -5.52 -8.09
CA LYS A 36 -2.31 -5.67 -8.07
C LYS A 36 -3.01 -4.51 -7.36
N MET A 37 -2.41 -4.00 -6.28
CA MET A 37 -2.96 -2.82 -5.58
C MET A 37 -2.97 -1.58 -6.48
N TYR A 38 -1.91 -1.34 -7.24
CA TYR A 38 -1.89 -0.26 -8.22
C TYR A 38 -3.10 -0.33 -9.16
N LEU A 39 -3.30 -1.50 -9.80
CA LEU A 39 -4.41 -1.70 -10.74
C LEU A 39 -5.79 -1.52 -10.08
N LEU A 40 -5.96 -2.00 -8.83
CA LEU A 40 -7.23 -1.86 -8.11
C LEU A 40 -7.50 -0.41 -7.71
N MET A 41 -6.49 0.33 -7.29
CA MET A 41 -6.61 1.74 -6.91
C MET A 41 -6.88 2.61 -8.15
N GLU A 42 -6.20 2.36 -9.27
CA GLU A 42 -6.45 3.03 -10.54
C GLU A 42 -7.89 2.79 -11.05
N LYS A 43 -8.43 1.59 -10.89
CA LYS A 43 -9.83 1.30 -11.22
C LYS A 43 -10.84 2.10 -10.36
N GLN A 44 -10.41 2.58 -9.21
CA GLN A 44 -11.24 3.34 -8.27
C GLN A 44 -10.91 4.84 -8.25
N HIS A 45 -10.00 5.33 -9.10
CA HIS A 45 -9.54 6.73 -9.03
C HIS A 45 -10.69 7.74 -9.16
N ASN A 46 -11.74 7.42 -9.93
CA ASN A 46 -12.93 8.29 -10.08
C ASN A 46 -13.75 8.41 -8.79
N ARG A 47 -13.54 7.55 -7.80
CA ARG A 47 -14.24 7.63 -6.51
C ARG A 47 -13.61 8.61 -5.56
N GLY A 48 -12.29 8.81 -5.63
CA GLY A 48 -11.61 9.75 -4.74
C GLY A 48 -10.31 10.26 -5.35
N GLN A 49 -10.22 11.56 -5.53
CA GLN A 49 -9.07 12.24 -6.13
C GLN A 49 -8.37 13.20 -5.17
N ASP A 50 -8.87 13.34 -3.93
CA ASP A 50 -8.36 14.28 -2.94
C ASP A 50 -7.28 13.70 -2.04
N GLY A 51 -6.97 12.43 -2.24
CA GLY A 51 -5.90 11.74 -1.53
C GLY A 51 -5.89 10.25 -1.79
N ALA A 52 -4.73 9.66 -1.63
CA ALA A 52 -4.56 8.21 -1.70
C ALA A 52 -3.56 7.73 -0.66
N GLY A 53 -3.69 6.49 -0.26
CA GLY A 53 -2.72 5.86 0.61
C GLY A 53 -2.72 4.35 0.49
N LEU A 54 -1.59 3.77 0.84
CA LEU A 54 -1.37 2.35 0.81
C LEU A 54 -0.59 1.91 2.04
N ALA A 55 -0.99 0.80 2.61
CA ALA A 55 -0.21 0.08 3.61
C ALA A 55 0.04 -1.36 3.15
N SER A 56 1.23 -1.87 3.45
CA SER A 56 1.60 -3.27 3.28
C SER A 56 1.99 -3.89 4.61
N ILE A 57 1.67 -5.17 4.78
CA ILE A 57 1.94 -5.92 5.99
C ILE A 57 2.63 -7.22 5.61
N LYS A 58 3.73 -7.50 6.29
CA LYS A 58 4.47 -8.77 6.21
C LYS A 58 4.02 -9.68 7.33
N PHE A 59 3.80 -10.94 7.02
CA PHE A 59 3.56 -11.98 8.01
C PHE A 59 4.81 -12.84 8.19
N ASN A 60 4.94 -13.43 9.38
CA ASN A 60 6.00 -14.38 9.69
C ASN A 60 7.42 -13.84 9.39
N VAL A 61 7.69 -12.63 9.86
CA VAL A 61 9.02 -12.00 9.78
C VAL A 61 9.77 -12.16 11.10
N ASP A 62 11.09 -12.14 11.03
CA ASP A 62 11.95 -12.22 12.20
C ASP A 62 11.75 -11.03 13.14
N PRO A 63 11.96 -11.21 14.46
CA PRO A 63 11.94 -10.12 15.42
C PRO A 63 12.88 -8.99 15.00
N GLY A 64 12.41 -7.74 15.08
CA GLY A 64 13.17 -6.56 14.66
C GLY A 64 12.99 -6.18 13.19
N THR A 65 12.42 -7.05 12.35
CA THR A 65 12.09 -6.71 10.97
C THR A 65 10.89 -5.77 10.92
N ARG A 66 10.99 -4.73 10.08
CA ARG A 66 9.85 -3.84 9.82
C ARG A 66 8.77 -4.59 9.05
N TYR A 67 7.62 -4.83 9.71
CA TYR A 67 6.51 -5.62 9.15
C TYR A 67 5.38 -4.79 8.54
N ILE A 68 5.35 -3.46 8.77
CA ILE A 68 4.37 -2.53 8.18
C ILE A 68 5.11 -1.44 7.43
N SER A 69 4.68 -1.18 6.21
CA SER A 69 5.04 0.02 5.46
C SER A 69 3.77 0.78 5.08
N ARG A 70 3.79 2.11 5.18
CA ARG A 70 2.67 2.97 4.82
C ARG A 70 3.17 4.20 4.06
N VAL A 71 2.41 4.59 3.05
CA VAL A 71 2.56 5.84 2.30
C VAL A 71 1.19 6.48 2.11
N ARG A 72 1.16 7.80 2.10
CA ARG A 72 -0.05 8.61 1.87
C ARG A 72 0.31 9.84 1.06
N SER A 73 -0.63 10.31 0.27
CA SER A 73 -0.49 11.55 -0.50
C SER A 73 -1.82 12.28 -0.60
N ASN A 74 -1.75 13.61 -0.61
CA ASN A 74 -2.83 14.52 -0.95
C ASN A 74 -2.43 15.46 -2.13
N ALA A 75 -1.49 15.02 -2.96
CA ALA A 75 -1.11 15.70 -4.19
C ALA A 75 -2.25 15.66 -5.22
N ASN A 76 -2.11 16.42 -6.31
CA ASN A 76 -3.12 16.48 -7.38
C ASN A 76 -3.38 15.13 -8.07
N GLN A 77 -2.36 14.26 -8.12
CA GLN A 77 -2.45 12.89 -8.64
C GLN A 77 -1.98 11.91 -7.54
N PRO A 78 -2.80 11.70 -6.50
CA PRO A 78 -2.32 11.08 -5.28
C PRO A 78 -1.95 9.60 -5.44
N ILE A 79 -2.63 8.85 -6.32
CA ILE A 79 -2.28 7.45 -6.61
C ILE A 79 -0.91 7.39 -7.29
N GLN A 80 -0.69 8.18 -8.33
CA GLN A 80 0.58 8.26 -9.02
C GLN A 80 1.71 8.64 -8.05
N ASP A 81 1.50 9.67 -7.25
CA ASP A 81 2.50 10.16 -6.29
C ASP A 81 2.92 9.08 -5.27
N ILE A 82 1.98 8.34 -4.68
CA ILE A 82 2.35 7.26 -3.74
C ILE A 82 3.14 6.13 -4.41
N PHE A 83 2.81 5.76 -5.65
CA PHE A 83 3.54 4.71 -6.36
C PHE A 83 4.90 5.20 -6.88
N GLU A 84 5.07 6.47 -7.24
CA GLU A 84 6.37 7.08 -7.51
C GLU A 84 7.27 7.08 -6.27
N GLN A 85 6.74 7.44 -5.10
CA GLN A 85 7.48 7.36 -3.83
C GLN A 85 7.89 5.92 -3.49
N ILE A 86 7.00 4.94 -3.69
CA ILE A 86 7.30 3.52 -3.49
C ILE A 86 8.42 3.07 -4.42
N ASN A 87 8.26 3.32 -5.73
CA ASN A 87 9.22 2.92 -6.76
C ASN A 87 10.58 3.59 -6.53
N GLY A 88 10.60 4.87 -6.16
CA GLY A 88 11.85 5.56 -5.82
C GLY A 88 12.63 4.87 -4.70
N ARG A 89 11.95 4.43 -3.63
CA ARG A 89 12.58 3.70 -2.53
C ARG A 89 13.05 2.31 -2.93
N LEU A 90 12.28 1.60 -3.76
CA LEU A 90 12.66 0.27 -4.25
C LEU A 90 13.83 0.35 -5.23
N ASN A 91 13.84 1.34 -6.11
CA ASN A 91 14.94 1.57 -7.04
C ASN A 91 16.23 1.91 -6.29
N ALA A 92 16.17 2.81 -5.31
CA ALA A 92 17.34 3.13 -4.48
C ALA A 92 17.91 1.89 -3.76
N LEU A 93 17.03 1.02 -3.23
CA LEU A 93 17.44 -0.23 -2.61
C LEU A 93 18.10 -1.19 -3.62
N ASN A 94 17.55 -1.28 -4.82
CA ASN A 94 18.08 -2.12 -5.90
C ASN A 94 19.43 -1.61 -6.44
N GLU A 95 19.62 -0.30 -6.46
CA GLU A 95 20.89 0.33 -6.83
C GLU A 95 21.98 0.08 -5.77
N GLU A 96 21.60 0.10 -4.48
CA GLU A 96 22.51 -0.16 -3.36
C GLU A 96 22.88 -1.64 -3.26
N PHE A 97 21.93 -2.56 -3.57
CA PHE A 97 22.11 -4.02 -3.43
C PHE A 97 21.67 -4.77 -4.70
N PRO A 98 22.34 -4.54 -5.85
CA PRO A 98 21.91 -5.12 -7.13
C PRO A 98 21.93 -6.64 -7.16
N GLU A 99 22.82 -7.28 -6.38
CA GLU A 99 22.91 -8.74 -6.27
C GLU A 99 21.76 -9.37 -5.47
N LYS A 100 20.93 -8.55 -4.81
CA LYS A 100 19.82 -8.99 -3.95
C LYS A 100 18.43 -8.86 -4.60
N ILE A 101 18.36 -8.35 -5.83
CA ILE A 101 17.09 -8.11 -6.54
C ILE A 101 16.25 -9.38 -6.68
N ASP A 102 16.89 -10.53 -6.85
CA ASP A 102 16.22 -11.82 -7.01
C ASP A 102 16.11 -12.65 -5.73
N ASP A 103 16.70 -12.20 -4.63
CA ASP A 103 16.62 -12.85 -3.33
C ASP A 103 15.35 -12.44 -2.58
N VAL A 104 14.29 -13.23 -2.72
CA VAL A 104 12.98 -12.94 -2.12
C VAL A 104 13.05 -12.86 -0.59
N GLN A 105 13.83 -13.74 0.06
CA GLN A 105 13.95 -13.72 1.52
C GLN A 105 14.66 -12.45 2.01
N TRP A 106 15.70 -12.04 1.32
CA TRP A 106 16.39 -10.79 1.60
C TRP A 106 15.45 -9.59 1.40
N GLN A 107 14.66 -9.59 0.31
CA GLN A 107 13.67 -8.54 0.04
C GLN A 107 12.60 -8.48 1.15
N VAL A 108 12.12 -9.62 1.64
CA VAL A 108 11.17 -9.68 2.76
C VAL A 108 11.73 -8.99 3.99
N ASN A 109 13.01 -9.20 4.29
CA ASN A 109 13.64 -8.62 5.47
C ASN A 109 13.99 -7.13 5.30
N ASN A 110 14.34 -6.69 4.10
CA ASN A 110 14.94 -5.38 3.86
C ASN A 110 14.08 -4.42 3.03
N ALA A 111 13.29 -4.91 2.06
CA ALA A 111 12.54 -4.05 1.18
C ALA A 111 11.27 -3.51 1.85
N PRO A 112 10.97 -2.20 1.70
CA PRO A 112 9.67 -1.66 2.07
C PRO A 112 8.60 -2.09 1.06
N TYR A 113 7.34 -2.00 1.46
CA TYR A 113 6.15 -2.27 0.62
C TYR A 113 6.04 -3.64 -0.01
N ILE A 114 6.95 -4.58 0.26
CA ILE A 114 6.72 -6.01 0.03
C ILE A 114 5.85 -6.54 1.18
N GLY A 115 4.91 -7.44 0.90
CA GLY A 115 4.03 -7.94 1.95
C GLY A 115 3.08 -9.03 1.49
N ASN A 116 2.37 -9.59 2.45
CA ASN A 116 1.35 -10.62 2.25
C ASN A 116 -0.07 -10.04 2.27
N LEU A 117 -0.23 -8.84 2.84
CA LEU A 117 -1.50 -8.12 2.91
C LEU A 117 -1.28 -6.66 2.55
N TYR A 118 -2.19 -6.13 1.75
CA TYR A 118 -2.19 -4.73 1.32
C TYR A 118 -3.56 -4.13 1.58
N LEU A 119 -3.57 -2.88 2.04
CA LEU A 119 -4.76 -2.05 2.21
C LEU A 119 -4.53 -0.71 1.52
N GLY A 120 -5.34 -0.42 0.51
CA GLY A 120 -5.32 0.84 -0.23
C GLY A 120 -6.60 1.63 -0.01
N HIS A 121 -6.49 2.94 -0.12
CA HIS A 121 -7.60 3.87 0.02
C HIS A 121 -7.44 5.02 -0.95
N VAL A 122 -8.54 5.42 -1.60
CA VAL A 122 -8.67 6.65 -2.37
C VAL A 122 -9.72 7.53 -1.71
N ARG A 123 -9.33 8.77 -1.39
CA ARG A 123 -10.14 9.68 -0.61
C ARG A 123 -10.96 10.59 -1.51
N TYR A 124 -12.24 10.71 -1.18
CA TYR A 124 -13.10 11.83 -1.60
C TYR A 124 -13.33 12.74 -0.40
N GLY A 125 -12.83 13.96 -0.49
CA GLY A 125 -12.89 14.94 0.60
C GLY A 125 -14.24 15.65 0.67
N THR A 126 -15.22 15.06 1.32
CA THR A 126 -16.54 15.69 1.56
C THR A 126 -16.52 16.67 2.73
N PHE A 127 -15.57 16.52 3.65
CA PHE A 127 -15.46 17.31 4.86
C PHE A 127 -13.99 17.64 5.20
N GLY A 128 -13.77 18.85 5.72
CA GLY A 128 -12.47 19.31 6.20
C GLY A 128 -11.54 19.83 5.10
N LYS A 129 -10.40 20.39 5.52
CA LYS A 129 -9.31 20.80 4.61
C LYS A 129 -8.67 19.56 4.00
N ASN A 130 -8.13 19.68 2.79
CA ASN A 130 -7.36 18.62 2.13
C ASN A 130 -6.00 18.46 2.85
N SER A 131 -6.06 17.83 4.03
CA SER A 131 -4.91 17.59 4.91
C SER A 131 -4.46 16.14 4.79
N ILE A 132 -3.15 15.93 4.82
CA ILE A 132 -2.54 14.59 4.82
C ILE A 132 -2.99 13.76 6.04
N GLU A 133 -3.32 14.41 7.16
CA GLU A 133 -3.83 13.73 8.36
C GLU A 133 -5.16 13.05 8.12
N SER A 134 -5.95 13.52 7.15
CA SER A 134 -7.24 12.92 6.78
C SER A 134 -7.12 11.80 5.76
N VAL A 135 -5.93 11.54 5.22
CA VAL A 135 -5.71 10.49 4.21
C VAL A 135 -5.46 9.15 4.88
N HIS A 136 -6.25 8.15 4.52
CA HIS A 136 -6.10 6.77 4.98
C HIS A 136 -5.03 6.01 4.15
N PRO A 137 -4.52 4.85 4.63
CA PRO A 137 -4.84 4.20 5.92
C PRO A 137 -4.24 4.91 7.13
N PHE A 138 -4.98 4.91 8.23
CA PHE A 138 -4.44 5.26 9.54
C PHE A 138 -3.67 4.09 10.12
N LEU A 139 -2.59 4.39 10.84
CA LEU A 139 -1.73 3.40 11.47
C LEU A 139 -1.51 3.77 12.93
N ARG A 140 -1.88 2.87 13.82
CA ARG A 140 -1.40 2.84 15.20
C ARG A 140 -0.45 1.66 15.34
N GLN A 141 0.84 1.95 15.40
CA GLN A 141 1.87 0.93 15.54
C GLN A 141 2.21 0.71 17.01
N SER A 142 2.40 -0.56 17.36
CA SER A 142 2.87 -1.01 18.67
C SER A 142 4.12 -1.88 18.50
N ASN A 143 4.94 -1.96 19.54
CA ASN A 143 6.06 -2.92 19.59
C ASN A 143 5.57 -4.38 19.55
N TRP A 144 4.30 -4.61 19.90
CA TRP A 144 3.65 -5.91 19.80
C TRP A 144 2.83 -5.96 18.51
N MET A 145 3.18 -6.88 17.61
CA MET A 145 2.53 -7.01 16.30
C MET A 145 1.00 -7.12 16.41
N HIS A 146 0.49 -7.92 17.35
CA HIS A 146 -0.93 -8.14 17.58
C HIS A 146 -1.67 -6.92 18.18
N LYS A 147 -0.95 -5.87 18.59
CA LYS A 147 -1.52 -4.61 19.11
C LYS A 147 -1.41 -3.47 18.07
N SER A 148 -0.90 -3.75 16.88
CA SER A 148 -0.87 -2.79 15.79
C SER A 148 -2.20 -2.80 15.04
N LEU A 149 -2.64 -1.62 14.59
CA LEU A 149 -3.91 -1.44 13.90
C LEU A 149 -3.71 -0.57 12.67
N ILE A 150 -4.24 -1.04 11.54
CA ILE A 150 -4.35 -0.27 10.29
C ILE A 150 -5.82 -0.17 9.93
N VAL A 151 -6.28 1.05 9.66
CA VAL A 151 -7.69 1.32 9.37
C VAL A 151 -7.81 2.18 8.13
N ALA A 152 -8.73 1.78 7.25
CA ALA A 152 -9.20 2.62 6.16
C ALA A 152 -10.72 2.47 6.04
N GLY A 153 -11.42 3.54 5.71
CA GLY A 153 -12.86 3.52 5.59
C GLY A 153 -13.40 4.83 5.03
N ASN A 154 -14.69 4.85 4.75
CA ASN A 154 -15.44 6.07 4.46
C ASN A 154 -15.99 6.59 5.79
N PHE A 155 -15.23 7.43 6.44
CA PHE A 155 -15.59 8.05 7.71
C PHE A 155 -15.94 9.52 7.47
N ASN A 156 -17.13 9.90 7.87
CA ASN A 156 -17.63 11.28 7.86
C ASN A 156 -17.56 11.88 9.26
#